data_a855372e7b53940eff1320228090db11
#
_entry.id   a855372e7b53940eff1320228090db11
#
_cell.length_a   1.000
_cell.length_b   1.000
_cell.length_c   1.000
_cell.angle_alpha   90.00
_cell.angle_beta   90.00
_cell.angle_gamma   90.00
#
_symmetry.space_group_name_H-M   'P 1'
#
loop_
_entity.id
_entity.type
_entity.pdbx_description
1 polymer ?
#
loop_
_entity_poly.entity_id
_entity_poly.type
_entity_poly.pdbx_seq_one_letter_code
_entity_poly.pdbx_strand_id
1 'polypeptide(L)'
;SRIQGTELAGEAFMRIADNNCAYHNLIHIDEMYQYLEDTGVPYDSNLDWAVLFHDIVYDEKPEKEERSALLFYDMCKQYRGFSNDEVDLIEVGILIGQTVRHEVTAWSKDTHKAIIRADLHALTDKVRTVENFAKIMNESMGLYGCTVEEFAEANVNFMNELKETMMLNILLDTEHES
;
A
#
# COMPACT_ATOMS: atom_id res chain seq x y z
N SER A 1 -7.24 -5.63 11.61
CA SER A 1 -6.22 -4.77 12.25
C SER A 1 -6.37 -4.76 13.77
N ARG A 2 -5.26 -4.85 14.51
CA ARG A 2 -5.22 -4.75 15.98
C ARG A 2 -4.80 -3.36 16.47
N ILE A 3 -4.38 -2.48 15.57
CA ILE A 3 -3.98 -1.10 15.92
C ILE A 3 -5.17 -0.14 15.98
N GLN A 4 -6.34 -0.55 15.50
CA GLN A 4 -7.57 0.23 15.60
C GLN A 4 -7.87 0.57 17.07
N GLY A 5 -8.18 1.83 17.33
CA GLY A 5 -8.43 2.34 18.68
C GLY A 5 -7.19 2.91 19.38
N THR A 6 -5.99 2.77 18.80
CA THR A 6 -4.83 3.52 19.28
C THR A 6 -4.93 4.98 18.83
N GLU A 7 -4.40 5.90 19.66
CA GLU A 7 -4.40 7.33 19.35
C GLU A 7 -3.66 7.63 18.05
N LEU A 8 -2.51 6.98 17.83
CA LEU A 8 -1.70 7.11 16.62
C LEU A 8 -2.47 6.66 15.37
N ALA A 9 -3.18 5.52 15.42
CA ALA A 9 -4.00 5.07 14.31
C ALA A 9 -5.17 6.03 14.03
N GLY A 10 -5.80 6.56 15.08
CA GLY A 10 -6.85 7.57 14.94
C GLY A 10 -6.40 8.81 14.19
N GLU A 11 -5.22 9.34 14.52
CA GLU A 11 -4.62 10.47 13.82
C GLU A 11 -4.30 10.14 12.36
N ALA A 12 -3.77 8.94 12.10
CA ALA A 12 -3.49 8.48 10.73
C ALA A 12 -4.77 8.39 9.90
N PHE A 13 -5.85 7.82 10.43
CA PHE A 13 -7.15 7.76 9.76
C PHE A 13 -7.68 9.16 9.40
N MET A 14 -7.57 10.12 10.32
CA MET A 14 -8.00 11.50 10.05
C MET A 14 -7.19 12.12 8.92
N ARG A 15 -5.86 11.95 8.89
CA ARG A 15 -5.00 12.49 7.84
C ARG A 15 -5.32 11.88 6.47
N ILE A 16 -5.54 10.56 6.39
CA ILE A 16 -5.93 9.90 5.14
C ILE A 16 -7.30 10.42 4.66
N ALA A 17 -8.26 10.59 5.55
CA ALA A 17 -9.56 11.15 5.22
C ALA A 17 -9.46 12.60 4.70
N ASP A 18 -8.57 13.41 5.28
CA ASP A 18 -8.35 14.81 4.88
C ASP A 18 -7.67 14.95 3.51
N ASN A 19 -6.92 13.94 3.05
CA ASN A 19 -6.34 13.93 1.70
C ASN A 19 -7.41 13.97 0.59
N ASN A 20 -8.63 13.55 0.89
CA ASN A 20 -9.78 13.56 -0.03
C ASN A 20 -9.50 12.91 -1.41
N CYS A 21 -8.73 11.83 -1.41
CA CYS A 21 -8.39 11.08 -2.61
C CYS A 21 -9.55 10.22 -3.09
N ALA A 22 -9.72 10.10 -4.40
CA ALA A 22 -10.77 9.28 -4.98
C ALA A 22 -10.51 7.78 -4.84
N TYR A 23 -9.25 7.36 -4.88
CA TYR A 23 -8.82 5.96 -4.76
C TYR A 23 -7.98 5.71 -3.51
N HIS A 24 -6.87 6.46 -3.30
CA HIS A 24 -5.96 6.29 -2.17
C HIS A 24 -6.55 6.91 -0.89
N ASN A 25 -7.54 6.23 -0.33
CA ASN A 25 -8.36 6.68 0.80
C ASN A 25 -8.60 5.55 1.81
N LEU A 26 -9.43 5.78 2.81
CA LEU A 26 -9.75 4.78 3.84
C LEU A 26 -10.41 3.51 3.31
N ILE A 27 -11.11 3.58 2.17
CA ILE A 27 -11.73 2.40 1.54
C ILE A 27 -10.62 1.49 1.01
N HIS A 28 -9.60 2.04 0.34
CA HIS A 28 -8.45 1.29 -0.12
C HIS A 28 -7.71 0.61 1.05
N ILE A 29 -7.48 1.31 2.15
CA ILE A 29 -6.88 0.75 3.36
C ILE A 29 -7.72 -0.41 3.93
N ASP A 30 -9.05 -0.25 4.01
CA ASP A 30 -9.95 -1.29 4.49
C ASP A 30 -9.94 -2.53 3.56
N GLU A 31 -9.93 -2.33 2.24
CA GLU A 31 -9.79 -3.39 1.26
C GLU A 31 -8.48 -4.16 1.38
N MET A 32 -7.36 -3.49 1.68
CA MET A 32 -6.09 -4.15 1.95
C MET A 32 -6.16 -5.04 3.20
N TYR A 33 -6.71 -4.53 4.30
CA TYR A 33 -6.90 -5.33 5.52
C TYR A 33 -7.81 -6.54 5.27
N GLN A 34 -8.90 -6.34 4.55
CA GLN A 34 -9.82 -7.43 4.21
C GLN A 34 -9.13 -8.49 3.36
N TYR A 35 -8.34 -8.09 2.37
CA TYR A 35 -7.56 -9.02 1.56
C TYR A 35 -6.59 -9.87 2.39
N LEU A 36 -5.85 -9.26 3.33
CA LEU A 36 -4.92 -9.96 4.20
C LEU A 36 -5.66 -10.98 5.11
N GLU A 37 -6.84 -10.63 5.61
CA GLU A 37 -7.68 -11.52 6.41
C GLU A 37 -8.23 -12.68 5.56
N ASP A 38 -8.81 -12.41 4.41
CA ASP A 38 -9.42 -13.40 3.52
C ASP A 38 -8.40 -14.39 2.96
N THR A 39 -7.16 -13.97 2.76
CA THR A 39 -6.07 -14.83 2.28
C THR A 39 -5.33 -15.55 3.41
N GLY A 40 -5.73 -15.32 4.67
CA GLY A 40 -5.18 -16.03 5.84
C GLY A 40 -3.75 -15.61 6.18
N VAL A 41 -3.34 -14.41 5.82
CA VAL A 41 -2.02 -13.89 6.20
C VAL A 41 -1.94 -13.78 7.73
N PRO A 42 -0.93 -14.40 8.39
CA PRO A 42 -0.78 -14.29 9.82
C PRO A 42 -0.64 -12.84 10.28
N TYR A 43 -1.18 -12.54 11.47
CA TYR A 43 -1.03 -11.22 12.04
C TYR A 43 0.46 -10.86 12.22
N ASP A 44 0.82 -9.68 11.74
CA ASP A 44 2.13 -9.06 11.93
C ASP A 44 1.94 -7.58 12.23
N SER A 45 2.50 -7.10 13.35
CA SER A 45 2.31 -5.72 13.79
C SER A 45 2.99 -4.71 12.85
N ASN A 46 4.13 -5.06 12.27
CA ASN A 46 4.83 -4.18 11.32
C ASN A 46 4.02 -4.05 10.03
N LEU A 47 3.46 -5.16 9.54
CA LEU A 47 2.59 -5.16 8.37
C LEU A 47 1.31 -4.34 8.63
N ASP A 48 0.70 -4.45 9.81
CA ASP A 48 -0.50 -3.72 10.20
C ASP A 48 -0.26 -2.18 10.14
N TRP A 49 0.84 -1.72 10.71
CA TRP A 49 1.25 -0.31 10.63
C TRP A 49 1.62 0.13 9.20
N ALA A 50 2.33 -0.71 8.47
CA ALA A 50 2.73 -0.39 7.10
C ALA A 50 1.52 -0.21 6.17
N VAL A 51 0.50 -1.06 6.26
CA VAL A 51 -0.75 -0.92 5.51
C VAL A 51 -1.42 0.42 5.80
N LEU A 52 -1.50 0.83 7.07
CA LEU A 52 -2.12 2.10 7.42
C LEU A 52 -1.35 3.31 6.90
N PHE A 53 -0.02 3.25 6.88
CA PHE A 53 0.84 4.40 6.63
C PHE A 53 1.38 4.50 5.21
N HIS A 54 1.25 3.47 4.35
CA HIS A 54 1.93 3.47 3.04
C HIS A 54 1.56 4.67 2.16
N ASP A 55 0.31 5.11 2.18
CA ASP A 55 -0.23 6.23 1.38
C ASP A 55 -0.70 7.42 2.24
N ILE A 56 -0.24 7.54 3.49
CA ILE A 56 -0.66 8.64 4.38
C ILE A 56 -0.25 10.01 3.84
N VAL A 57 0.86 10.07 3.10
CA VAL A 57 1.29 11.23 2.34
C VAL A 57 0.93 10.99 0.88
N TYR A 58 -0.06 11.71 0.38
CA TYR A 58 -0.52 11.57 -1.00
C TYR A 58 -0.71 12.95 -1.64
N ASP A 59 0.30 13.43 -2.32
CA ASP A 59 0.35 14.73 -2.99
C ASP A 59 1.14 14.64 -4.31
N GLU A 60 1.32 15.77 -5.00
CA GLU A 60 2.03 15.85 -6.28
C GLU A 60 3.56 15.76 -6.17
N LYS A 61 4.11 15.74 -4.95
CA LYS A 61 5.56 15.73 -4.75
C LYS A 61 6.11 14.30 -4.87
N PRO A 62 7.38 14.14 -5.29
CA PRO A 62 8.01 12.84 -5.39
C PRO A 62 8.23 12.18 -4.01
N GLU A 63 8.57 10.90 -4.04
CA GLU A 63 8.98 10.12 -2.86
C GLU A 63 7.89 10.06 -1.79
N LYS A 64 6.62 9.88 -2.20
CA LYS A 64 5.46 9.83 -1.30
C LYS A 64 5.60 8.76 -0.23
N GLU A 65 6.02 7.57 -0.62
CA GLU A 65 6.16 6.41 0.25
C GLU A 65 7.29 6.61 1.25
N GLU A 66 8.44 7.16 0.84
CA GLU A 66 9.54 7.52 1.75
C GLU A 66 9.10 8.59 2.75
N ARG A 67 8.34 9.59 2.29
CA ARG A 67 7.78 10.62 3.17
C ARG A 67 6.72 10.06 4.11
N SER A 68 5.94 9.08 3.67
CA SER A 68 4.99 8.34 4.50
C SER A 68 5.71 7.56 5.60
N ALA A 69 6.80 6.87 5.27
CA ALA A 69 7.64 6.16 6.25
C ALA A 69 8.29 7.11 7.26
N LEU A 70 8.80 8.26 6.83
CA LEU A 70 9.36 9.28 7.71
C LEU A 70 8.28 9.88 8.63
N LEU A 71 7.08 10.13 8.10
CA LEU A 71 5.97 10.62 8.91
C LEU A 71 5.56 9.60 9.98
N PHE A 72 5.50 8.31 9.64
CA PHE A 72 5.27 7.25 10.63
C PHE A 72 6.29 7.32 11.77
N TYR A 73 7.58 7.36 11.43
CA TYR A 73 8.65 7.44 12.41
C TYR A 73 8.54 8.67 13.33
N ASP A 74 8.24 9.83 12.77
CA ASP A 74 8.08 11.07 13.54
C ASP A 74 6.84 11.03 14.43
N MET A 75 5.74 10.50 13.94
CA MET A 75 4.52 10.34 14.73
C MET A 75 4.72 9.36 15.89
N CYS A 76 5.42 8.25 15.70
CA CYS A 76 5.76 7.31 16.77
C CYS A 76 6.52 7.97 17.93
N LYS A 77 7.41 8.92 17.64
CA LYS A 77 8.14 9.67 18.67
C LYS A 77 7.25 10.64 19.46
N GLN A 78 6.21 11.16 18.85
CA GLN A 78 5.34 12.17 19.46
C GLN A 78 4.28 11.54 20.36
N TYR A 79 3.84 10.31 20.06
CA TYR A 79 2.77 9.64 20.77
C TYR A 79 3.28 8.87 21.99
N ARG A 80 2.84 9.33 23.19
CA ARG A 80 3.24 8.77 24.49
C ARG A 80 2.69 7.36 24.64
N GLY A 81 2.63 6.47 24.35
CA GLY A 81 2.03 5.13 24.52
C GLY A 81 2.41 4.21 23.39
N PHE A 82 3.13 4.72 22.41
CA PHE A 82 3.70 3.87 21.39
C PHE A 82 4.90 3.13 21.97
N SER A 83 4.82 1.80 21.99
CA SER A 83 5.91 0.94 22.44
C SER A 83 6.62 0.33 21.25
N ASN A 84 7.93 0.48 21.20
CA ASN A 84 8.78 -0.16 20.19
C ASN A 84 9.02 -1.64 20.47
N ASP A 85 8.48 -2.20 21.57
CA ASP A 85 8.74 -3.59 21.93
C ASP A 85 8.10 -4.60 20.99
N GLU A 86 7.02 -4.19 20.30
CA GLU A 86 6.27 -5.04 19.37
C GLU A 86 6.36 -4.57 17.90
N VAL A 87 7.01 -3.44 17.65
CA VAL A 87 7.07 -2.80 16.32
C VAL A 87 8.50 -2.41 15.97
N ASP A 88 8.99 -2.96 14.89
CA ASP A 88 10.26 -2.56 14.28
C ASP A 88 10.02 -1.43 13.27
N LEU A 89 10.37 -0.20 13.65
CA LEU A 89 10.16 0.99 12.83
C LEU A 89 10.90 0.91 11.48
N ILE A 90 12.05 0.23 11.44
CA ILE A 90 12.82 0.04 10.21
C ILE A 90 12.08 -0.92 9.29
N GLU A 91 11.57 -2.04 9.82
CA GLU A 91 10.80 -3.01 9.04
C GLU A 91 9.49 -2.38 8.50
N VAL A 92 8.80 -1.55 9.29
CA VAL A 92 7.63 -0.80 8.79
C VAL A 92 8.01 0.10 7.60
N GLY A 93 9.12 0.83 7.70
CA GLY A 93 9.63 1.65 6.60
C GLY A 93 9.97 0.83 5.35
N ILE A 94 10.59 -0.34 5.52
CA ILE A 94 10.90 -1.28 4.43
C ILE A 94 9.60 -1.78 3.77
N LEU A 95 8.61 -2.15 4.56
CA LEU A 95 7.31 -2.62 4.07
C LEU A 95 6.58 -1.54 3.27
N ILE A 96 6.57 -0.28 3.74
CA ILE A 96 6.04 0.86 2.99
C ILE A 96 6.79 1.00 1.66
N GLY A 97 8.11 0.90 1.66
CA GLY A 97 8.94 0.93 0.45
C GLY A 97 8.62 -0.17 -0.58
N GLN A 98 8.05 -1.31 -0.17
CA GLN A 98 7.63 -2.35 -1.11
C GLN A 98 6.49 -1.91 -2.02
N THR A 99 5.66 -0.97 -1.61
CA THR A 99 4.54 -0.44 -2.42
C THR A 99 4.98 0.53 -3.52
N VAL A 100 6.26 0.95 -3.54
CA VAL A 100 6.81 1.80 -4.61
C VAL A 100 6.97 1.05 -5.93
N ARG A 101 7.65 -0.11 -5.88
CA ARG A 101 8.05 -0.85 -7.08
C ARG A 101 7.24 -2.11 -7.31
N HIS A 102 6.57 -2.62 -6.28
CA HIS A 102 5.82 -3.86 -6.31
C HIS A 102 6.64 -5.07 -6.79
N GLU A 103 7.94 -5.06 -6.56
CA GLU A 103 8.86 -6.10 -7.00
C GLU A 103 8.91 -7.24 -5.98
N VAL A 104 8.66 -8.46 -6.44
CA VAL A 104 8.86 -9.68 -5.65
C VAL A 104 10.03 -10.46 -6.20
N THR A 105 10.90 -10.90 -5.31
CA THR A 105 12.06 -11.74 -5.61
C THR A 105 11.98 -13.05 -4.83
N ALA A 106 12.81 -14.02 -5.18
CA ALA A 106 12.95 -15.27 -4.43
C ALA A 106 13.34 -15.07 -2.95
N TRP A 107 13.89 -13.90 -2.61
CA TRP A 107 14.31 -13.54 -1.26
C TRP A 107 13.31 -12.64 -0.51
N SER A 108 12.20 -12.28 -1.15
CA SER A 108 11.16 -11.47 -0.52
C SER A 108 10.52 -12.23 0.63
N LYS A 109 10.44 -11.57 1.80
CA LYS A 109 9.72 -12.11 2.96
C LYS A 109 8.22 -12.26 2.65
N ASP A 110 7.53 -13.13 3.36
CA ASP A 110 6.08 -13.31 3.20
C ASP A 110 5.30 -12.02 3.48
N THR A 111 5.72 -11.23 4.46
CA THR A 111 5.13 -9.92 4.75
C THR A 111 5.31 -8.91 3.61
N HIS A 112 6.47 -8.95 2.91
CA HIS A 112 6.73 -8.11 1.74
C HIS A 112 5.80 -8.49 0.57
N LYS A 113 5.65 -9.79 0.29
CA LYS A 113 4.71 -10.29 -0.71
C LYS A 113 3.27 -9.92 -0.35
N ALA A 114 2.93 -10.04 0.94
CA ALA A 114 1.59 -9.77 1.43
C ALA A 114 1.16 -8.32 1.22
N ILE A 115 2.01 -7.34 1.57
CA ILE A 115 1.66 -5.92 1.38
C ILE A 115 1.55 -5.56 -0.10
N ILE A 116 2.45 -6.04 -0.95
CA ILE A 116 2.40 -5.83 -2.40
C ILE A 116 1.10 -6.38 -3.00
N ARG A 117 0.74 -7.60 -2.64
CA ARG A 117 -0.49 -8.24 -3.13
C ARG A 117 -1.74 -7.54 -2.64
N ALA A 118 -1.75 -7.10 -1.38
CA ALA A 118 -2.87 -6.37 -0.82
C ALA A 118 -3.07 -5.02 -1.51
N ASP A 119 -2.01 -4.28 -1.76
CA ASP A 119 -2.04 -2.98 -2.42
C ASP A 119 -2.54 -3.09 -3.88
N LEU A 120 -2.10 -4.11 -4.60
CA LEU A 120 -2.48 -4.35 -5.99
C LEU A 120 -3.81 -5.09 -6.16
N HIS A 121 -4.38 -5.66 -5.10
CA HIS A 121 -5.54 -6.53 -5.19
C HIS A 121 -6.73 -5.87 -5.89
N ALA A 122 -7.04 -4.64 -5.55
CA ALA A 122 -8.16 -3.89 -6.12
C ALA A 122 -8.03 -3.65 -7.64
N LEU A 123 -6.80 -3.67 -8.17
CA LEU A 123 -6.52 -3.53 -9.60
C LEU A 123 -6.62 -4.86 -10.36
N THR A 124 -6.61 -5.98 -9.65
CA THR A 124 -6.71 -7.33 -10.23
C THR A 124 -8.11 -7.93 -10.12
N ASP A 125 -9.01 -7.28 -9.39
CA ASP A 125 -10.42 -7.68 -9.30
C ASP A 125 -11.13 -7.41 -10.62
N LYS A 126 -11.55 -8.49 -11.31
CA LYS A 126 -12.17 -8.42 -12.64
C LYS A 126 -13.45 -7.56 -12.69
N VAL A 127 -14.13 -7.39 -11.57
CA VAL A 127 -15.38 -6.63 -11.49
C VAL A 127 -15.11 -5.15 -11.26
N ARG A 128 -14.12 -4.82 -10.43
CA ARG A 128 -13.86 -3.45 -9.97
C ARG A 128 -12.74 -2.72 -10.72
N THR A 129 -11.97 -3.44 -11.52
CA THR A 129 -10.77 -2.89 -12.18
C THR A 129 -11.07 -1.61 -12.95
N VAL A 130 -12.14 -1.57 -13.75
CA VAL A 130 -12.48 -0.39 -14.55
C VAL A 130 -12.85 0.80 -13.67
N GLU A 131 -13.64 0.57 -12.63
CA GLU A 131 -14.02 1.62 -11.68
C GLU A 131 -12.81 2.17 -10.92
N ASN A 132 -11.93 1.28 -10.45
CA ASN A 132 -10.73 1.66 -9.72
C ASN A 132 -9.77 2.45 -10.61
N PHE A 133 -9.56 2.03 -11.86
CA PHE A 133 -8.77 2.82 -12.80
C PHE A 133 -9.37 4.19 -13.11
N ALA A 134 -10.69 4.30 -13.18
CA ALA A 134 -11.34 5.60 -13.36
C ALA A 134 -11.09 6.52 -12.14
N LYS A 135 -11.12 5.98 -10.93
CA LYS A 135 -10.80 6.74 -9.70
C LYS A 135 -9.34 7.19 -9.69
N ILE A 136 -8.41 6.31 -10.02
CA ILE A 136 -6.96 6.62 -10.11
C ILE A 136 -6.71 7.67 -11.20
N MET A 137 -7.37 7.55 -12.35
CA MET A 137 -7.28 8.55 -13.42
C MET A 137 -7.72 9.93 -12.93
N ASN A 138 -8.86 10.03 -12.24
CA ASN A 138 -9.34 11.28 -11.69
C ASN A 138 -8.35 11.90 -10.68
N GLU A 139 -7.76 11.08 -9.83
CA GLU A 139 -6.71 11.51 -8.90
C GLU A 139 -5.48 12.03 -9.64
N SER A 140 -4.97 11.27 -10.60
CA SER A 140 -3.77 11.62 -11.36
C SER A 140 -3.97 12.91 -12.17
N MET A 141 -5.13 13.08 -12.79
CA MET A 141 -5.47 14.32 -13.50
C MET A 141 -5.54 15.52 -12.54
N GLY A 142 -6.10 15.32 -11.34
CA GLY A 142 -6.20 16.37 -10.32
C GLY A 142 -4.86 16.76 -9.72
N LEU A 143 -4.00 15.78 -9.42
CA LEU A 143 -2.71 16.00 -8.76
C LEU A 143 -1.62 16.46 -9.73
N TYR A 144 -1.52 15.83 -10.90
CA TYR A 144 -0.40 16.03 -11.83
C TYR A 144 -0.77 16.84 -13.07
N GLY A 145 -2.05 17.14 -13.26
CA GLY A 145 -2.53 17.85 -14.44
C GLY A 145 -2.36 17.07 -15.75
N CYS A 146 -2.20 15.73 -15.68
CA CYS A 146 -2.04 14.91 -16.87
C CYS A 146 -3.33 14.83 -17.69
N THR A 147 -3.20 14.62 -19.00
CA THR A 147 -4.34 14.32 -19.88
C THR A 147 -4.76 12.85 -19.77
N VAL A 148 -5.93 12.53 -20.33
CA VAL A 148 -6.41 11.13 -20.40
C VAL A 148 -5.45 10.26 -21.21
N GLU A 149 -4.89 10.81 -22.30
CA GLU A 149 -3.94 10.11 -23.17
C GLU A 149 -2.63 9.81 -22.43
N GLU A 150 -2.07 10.79 -21.71
CA GLU A 150 -0.85 10.61 -20.91
C GLU A 150 -1.07 9.60 -19.78
N PHE A 151 -2.23 9.66 -19.12
CA PHE A 151 -2.59 8.66 -18.13
C PHE A 151 -2.71 7.26 -18.74
N ALA A 152 -3.38 7.13 -19.88
CA ALA A 152 -3.57 5.84 -20.55
C ALA A 152 -2.23 5.21 -20.97
N GLU A 153 -1.30 6.00 -21.52
CA GLU A 153 0.03 5.55 -21.90
C GLU A 153 0.84 5.06 -20.68
N ALA A 154 0.85 5.84 -19.60
CA ALA A 154 1.51 5.44 -18.36
C ALA A 154 0.92 4.16 -17.77
N ASN A 155 -0.40 3.99 -17.81
CA ASN A 155 -1.06 2.79 -17.30
C ASN A 155 -0.81 1.55 -18.15
N VAL A 156 -0.69 1.65 -19.47
CA VAL A 156 -0.32 0.51 -20.31
C VAL A 156 1.05 -0.03 -19.89
N ASN A 157 2.01 0.84 -19.65
CA ASN A 157 3.34 0.46 -19.19
C ASN A 157 3.27 -0.18 -17.80
N PHE A 158 2.58 0.46 -16.85
CA PHE A 158 2.38 -0.07 -15.50
C PHE A 158 1.69 -1.44 -15.50
N MET A 159 0.64 -1.63 -16.31
CA MET A 159 -0.06 -2.91 -16.39
C MET A 159 0.79 -4.02 -17.01
N ASN A 160 1.68 -3.68 -17.93
CA ASN A 160 2.63 -4.66 -18.48
C ASN A 160 3.65 -5.07 -17.43
N GLU A 161 4.22 -4.12 -16.69
CA GLU A 161 5.14 -4.40 -15.58
C GLU A 161 4.46 -5.22 -14.48
N LEU A 162 3.24 -4.86 -14.10
CA LEU A 162 2.44 -5.59 -13.12
C LEU A 162 2.18 -7.03 -13.56
N LYS A 163 1.83 -7.24 -14.83
CA LYS A 163 1.62 -8.58 -15.39
C LYS A 163 2.91 -9.44 -15.29
N GLU A 164 4.06 -8.87 -15.59
CA GLU A 164 5.34 -9.56 -15.46
C GLU A 164 5.64 -9.91 -14.01
N THR A 165 5.41 -8.97 -13.09
CA THR A 165 5.58 -9.19 -11.64
C THR A 165 4.64 -10.26 -11.11
N MET A 166 3.38 -10.26 -11.51
CA MET A 166 2.40 -11.28 -11.11
C MET A 166 2.75 -12.66 -11.67
N MET A 167 3.22 -12.75 -12.91
CA MET A 167 3.68 -14.01 -13.50
C MET A 167 4.90 -14.55 -12.73
N LEU A 168 5.83 -13.68 -12.37
CA LEU A 168 7.00 -14.06 -11.57
C LEU A 168 6.57 -14.56 -10.18
N ASN A 169 5.60 -13.93 -9.55
CA ASN A 169 5.03 -14.35 -8.27
C ASN A 169 4.43 -15.74 -8.32
N ILE A 170 3.68 -16.05 -9.38
CA ILE A 170 3.08 -17.38 -9.58
C ILE A 170 4.17 -18.43 -9.72
N LEU A 171 5.21 -18.15 -10.48
CA LEU A 171 6.34 -19.08 -10.68
C LEU A 171 7.09 -19.34 -9.36
N LEU A 172 7.32 -18.31 -8.55
CA LEU A 172 8.00 -18.44 -7.26
C LEU A 172 7.16 -19.20 -6.21
N ASP A 173 5.83 -19.06 -6.23
CA ASP A 173 4.94 -19.81 -5.32
C ASP A 173 4.91 -21.31 -5.70
N THR A 174 4.99 -21.66 -6.99
CA THR A 174 5.00 -23.05 -7.43
C THR A 174 6.32 -23.79 -7.16
N GLU A 175 7.44 -23.10 -7.03
CA GLU A 175 8.73 -23.70 -6.66
C GLU A 175 8.83 -24.06 -5.17
N HIS A 176 8.03 -23.45 -4.31
CA HIS A 176 7.99 -23.74 -2.88
C HIS A 176 7.04 -24.89 -2.49
N GLU A 177 6.12 -25.29 -3.37
CA GLU A 177 5.21 -26.44 -3.15
C GLU A 177 5.81 -27.78 -3.67
N SER A 178 6.96 -27.75 -4.26
CA SER A 178 7.70 -28.95 -4.74
C SER A 178 8.87 -29.28 -3.83
#